data_7b2e2d46c3287a0d25de4a6a58e66383
#
_entry.id   7b2e2d46c3287a0d25de4a6a58e66383
#
_cell.length_a   1.000
_cell.length_b   1.000
_cell.length_c   1.000
_cell.angle_alpha   90.00
_cell.angle_beta   90.00
_cell.angle_gamma   90.00
#
_symmetry.space_group_name_H-M   'P 1'
#
loop_
_entity.id
_entity.type
_entity.pdbx_description
1 polymer ?
#
loop_
_entity_poly.entity_id
_entity_poly.type
_entity_poly.pdbx_seq_one_letter_code
_entity_poly.pdbx_strand_id
1 'polypeptide(L)'
;KFGHVSCEKLILCCGQWTRDLAATIGVNVPLVSVEHQYMITEDFGVPSDLPTLRDPDRLTYYKEEVGGLAWGGYEPNGIPWALEGIPEPFDFQLLESRYEHFEQLIELALPRVPKLSEVGVKQLLNGPESFTPDGNFILGEAPEIRNLYIGAGFNAYGIAAGGGAGMALAEWVANGAPPFDLWPVDIRRFGRPHLDTDWVRSRTLEAYGKHYTMAWPSEEHATGRPCRRSPLYDTLKSSGAVFGEKLGWERANWFAESGEEAHDIYTFGLPNWHDAVAREHKAAREAAVLFDQTSFAKYKLSGPDAEQALQWIAANRVDKPVGTITYTQMLNDKGGIECDLTCVRTKLNEYYITTGTGYATHDFDWISRNIPSGLNAQLIDVTSSNAVLSLFGPRARDILQLVTTNDVSHGSHPFGLAKQICIAGCPTLAMRITYVGELGWELHLPVEYAQTVYNILMTAGSPLGLRNAGYRAIETLRLEKGYRAWSSDIGPDHTPDEAGLGWAVKMKSNISFKGREAVAKQRAEGIKKIMATFTTESDIILSGRETIYRNGERCGWLSSAGF
;
A
#
# COMPACT_ATOMS: atom_id res chain seq x y z
N LYS A 1 -42.41 4.47 -10.04
CA LYS A 1 -42.25 5.26 -8.80
C LYS A 1 -42.21 4.28 -7.66
N PHE A 2 -41.07 4.20 -7.02
CA PHE A 2 -40.75 3.17 -6.06
C PHE A 2 -40.73 3.86 -4.69
N GLY A 3 -41.23 3.20 -3.66
CA GLY A 3 -41.29 3.75 -2.30
C GLY A 3 -39.89 3.86 -1.66
N HIS A 4 -39.84 4.31 -0.41
CA HIS A 4 -38.62 4.28 0.41
C HIS A 4 -38.53 2.96 1.15
N VAL A 5 -37.29 2.41 1.21
CA VAL A 5 -36.93 1.29 2.06
C VAL A 5 -35.89 1.79 3.07
N SER A 6 -36.21 1.69 4.36
CA SER A 6 -35.25 1.97 5.42
C SER A 6 -34.45 0.69 5.74
N CYS A 7 -33.13 0.83 5.82
CA CYS A 7 -32.23 -0.25 6.18
C CYS A 7 -31.12 0.25 7.11
N GLU A 8 -30.57 -0.65 7.93
CA GLU A 8 -29.44 -0.33 8.80
C GLU A 8 -28.10 -0.40 8.05
N LYS A 9 -28.03 -1.25 7.03
CA LYS A 9 -26.83 -1.49 6.22
C LYS A 9 -27.23 -1.58 4.76
N LEU A 10 -26.42 -0.99 3.88
CA LEU A 10 -26.59 -1.04 2.43
C LEU A 10 -25.35 -1.67 1.79
N ILE A 11 -25.57 -2.56 0.83
CA ILE A 11 -24.49 -3.22 0.08
C ILE A 11 -24.67 -2.91 -1.40
N LEU A 12 -23.65 -2.33 -2.04
CA LEU A 12 -23.62 -2.08 -3.47
C LEU A 12 -22.77 -3.13 -4.19
N CYS A 13 -23.44 -4.04 -4.90
CA CYS A 13 -22.83 -5.08 -5.75
C CYS A 13 -23.35 -4.92 -7.19
N CYS A 14 -23.32 -3.69 -7.72
CA CYS A 14 -23.95 -3.33 -8.99
C CYS A 14 -22.99 -3.41 -10.19
N GLY A 15 -21.86 -4.16 -10.08
CA GLY A 15 -20.89 -4.30 -11.15
C GLY A 15 -20.35 -2.94 -11.59
N GLN A 16 -20.30 -2.69 -12.89
CA GLN A 16 -19.81 -1.43 -13.46
C GLN A 16 -20.66 -0.19 -13.07
N TRP A 17 -21.94 -0.36 -12.76
CA TRP A 17 -22.84 0.74 -12.30
C TRP A 17 -22.54 1.19 -10.87
N THR A 18 -21.72 0.45 -10.11
CA THR A 18 -21.40 0.80 -8.72
C THR A 18 -20.74 2.16 -8.61
N ARG A 19 -19.86 2.55 -9.53
CA ARG A 19 -19.18 3.85 -9.56
C ARG A 19 -20.20 4.98 -9.59
N ASP A 20 -21.07 4.97 -10.60
CA ASP A 20 -22.02 6.06 -10.85
C ASP A 20 -23.08 6.13 -9.75
N LEU A 21 -23.57 5.00 -9.27
CA LEU A 21 -24.52 4.92 -8.18
C LEU A 21 -23.92 5.44 -6.85
N ALA A 22 -22.71 5.01 -6.50
CA ALA A 22 -22.02 5.47 -5.29
C ALA A 22 -21.72 6.97 -5.33
N ALA A 23 -21.37 7.50 -6.50
CA ALA A 23 -21.11 8.93 -6.68
C ALA A 23 -22.36 9.80 -6.36
N THR A 24 -23.58 9.30 -6.60
CA THR A 24 -24.82 10.04 -6.26
C THR A 24 -24.97 10.33 -4.77
N ILE A 25 -24.28 9.60 -3.92
CA ILE A 25 -24.32 9.73 -2.46
C ILE A 25 -22.94 10.16 -1.89
N GLY A 26 -22.02 10.62 -2.75
CA GLY A 26 -20.71 11.15 -2.34
C GLY A 26 -19.66 10.11 -1.96
N VAL A 27 -19.81 8.86 -2.41
CA VAL A 27 -18.83 7.79 -2.20
C VAL A 27 -18.04 7.56 -3.47
N ASN A 28 -16.71 7.51 -3.34
CA ASN A 28 -15.80 7.27 -4.45
C ASN A 28 -15.47 5.77 -4.60
N VAL A 29 -15.85 5.22 -5.74
CA VAL A 29 -15.48 3.85 -6.13
C VAL A 29 -14.67 3.93 -7.44
N PRO A 30 -13.34 3.83 -7.39
CA PRO A 30 -12.50 4.04 -8.56
C PRO A 30 -12.56 2.86 -9.51
N LEU A 31 -13.47 2.93 -10.46
CA LEU A 31 -13.71 1.94 -11.50
C LEU A 31 -13.68 2.57 -12.89
N VAL A 32 -13.14 1.87 -13.85
CA VAL A 32 -13.26 2.17 -15.28
C VAL A 32 -13.72 0.92 -16.01
N SER A 33 -14.76 1.05 -16.81
CA SER A 33 -15.14 0.00 -17.75
C SER A 33 -14.22 0.05 -18.97
N VAL A 34 -13.68 -1.09 -19.36
CA VAL A 34 -12.80 -1.26 -20.52
C VAL A 34 -13.46 -2.25 -21.48
N GLU A 35 -13.44 -1.94 -22.78
CA GLU A 35 -13.90 -2.88 -23.79
C GLU A 35 -13.03 -4.13 -23.76
N HIS A 36 -13.65 -5.29 -23.70
CA HIS A 36 -12.97 -6.57 -23.77
C HIS A 36 -13.59 -7.45 -24.83
N GLN A 37 -12.76 -7.99 -25.72
CA GLN A 37 -13.22 -8.77 -26.85
C GLN A 37 -12.69 -10.20 -26.81
N TYR A 38 -13.56 -11.14 -27.24
CA TYR A 38 -13.15 -12.50 -27.51
C TYR A 38 -13.85 -13.04 -28.76
N MET A 39 -13.18 -13.95 -29.45
CA MET A 39 -13.62 -14.53 -30.68
C MET A 39 -14.08 -15.97 -30.48
N ILE A 40 -15.18 -16.34 -31.12
CA ILE A 40 -15.62 -17.72 -31.25
C ILE A 40 -15.37 -18.16 -32.70
N THR A 41 -14.67 -19.29 -32.86
CA THR A 41 -14.40 -19.88 -34.20
C THR A 41 -15.53 -20.79 -34.63
N GLU A 42 -15.57 -21.11 -35.92
CA GLU A 42 -16.30 -22.29 -36.42
C GLU A 42 -15.69 -23.57 -35.82
N ASP A 43 -16.47 -24.68 -35.93
CA ASP A 43 -16.01 -26.00 -35.52
C ASP A 43 -14.85 -26.47 -36.44
N PHE A 44 -13.75 -26.90 -35.83
CA PHE A 44 -12.61 -27.48 -36.55
C PHE A 44 -12.07 -28.74 -35.86
N GLY A 45 -12.90 -29.39 -35.06
CA GLY A 45 -12.62 -30.65 -34.39
C GLY A 45 -11.84 -30.55 -33.10
N VAL A 46 -12.00 -29.45 -32.35
CA VAL A 46 -11.40 -29.31 -31.01
C VAL A 46 -12.07 -30.31 -30.04
N PRO A 47 -11.29 -31.17 -29.35
CA PRO A 47 -11.85 -32.12 -28.40
C PRO A 47 -12.58 -31.41 -27.24
N SER A 48 -13.77 -31.91 -26.89
CA SER A 48 -14.60 -31.32 -25.82
C SER A 48 -13.99 -31.38 -24.41
N ASP A 49 -12.98 -32.20 -24.23
CA ASP A 49 -12.22 -32.35 -22.98
C ASP A 49 -10.89 -31.59 -22.98
N LEU A 50 -10.65 -30.73 -23.99
CA LEU A 50 -9.44 -29.91 -24.05
C LEU A 50 -9.39 -28.95 -22.87
N PRO A 51 -8.33 -28.99 -22.04
CA PRO A 51 -8.16 -28.04 -20.94
C PRO A 51 -8.08 -26.59 -21.44
N THR A 52 -8.63 -25.67 -20.67
CA THR A 52 -8.44 -24.23 -20.92
C THR A 52 -6.96 -23.88 -20.87
N LEU A 53 -6.49 -23.16 -21.89
CA LEU A 53 -5.12 -22.69 -21.99
C LEU A 53 -5.06 -21.18 -21.75
N ARG A 54 -4.08 -20.75 -20.98
CA ARG A 54 -3.68 -19.35 -20.85
C ARG A 54 -2.21 -19.22 -21.26
N ASP A 55 -1.92 -18.27 -22.15
CA ASP A 55 -0.56 -17.96 -22.63
C ASP A 55 -0.19 -16.52 -22.23
N PRO A 56 0.42 -16.30 -21.05
CA PRO A 56 0.80 -14.97 -20.56
C PRO A 56 1.82 -14.27 -21.46
N ASP A 57 2.75 -15.02 -22.07
CA ASP A 57 3.77 -14.44 -22.97
C ASP A 57 3.16 -13.84 -24.24
N ARG A 58 1.96 -14.31 -24.60
CA ARG A 58 1.21 -13.85 -25.77
C ARG A 58 -0.08 -13.12 -25.41
N LEU A 59 -0.31 -12.86 -24.12
CA LEU A 59 -1.48 -12.15 -23.59
C LEU A 59 -2.82 -12.79 -23.94
N THR A 60 -2.86 -14.10 -24.27
CA THR A 60 -4.04 -14.77 -24.83
C THR A 60 -4.54 -15.92 -23.95
N TYR A 61 -5.82 -16.24 -24.11
CA TYR A 61 -6.44 -17.42 -23.51
C TYR A 61 -7.32 -18.15 -24.55
N TYR A 62 -7.53 -19.45 -24.31
CA TYR A 62 -8.28 -20.34 -25.18
C TYR A 62 -9.11 -21.30 -24.35
N LYS A 63 -10.36 -21.48 -24.76
CA LYS A 63 -11.29 -22.44 -24.18
C LYS A 63 -12.01 -23.16 -25.33
N GLU A 64 -12.20 -24.48 -25.22
CA GLU A 64 -13.05 -25.22 -26.16
C GLU A 64 -14.50 -24.67 -26.13
N GLU A 65 -15.09 -24.51 -27.29
CA GLU A 65 -16.46 -24.05 -27.51
C GLU A 65 -17.12 -24.75 -28.68
N VAL A 66 -17.85 -25.84 -28.37
CA VAL A 66 -18.64 -26.62 -29.36
C VAL A 66 -17.82 -27.00 -30.58
N GLY A 67 -16.70 -27.70 -30.38
CA GLY A 67 -15.79 -28.16 -31.45
C GLY A 67 -14.87 -27.08 -32.04
N GLY A 68 -15.04 -25.83 -31.63
CA GLY A 68 -14.18 -24.69 -31.93
C GLY A 68 -13.49 -24.16 -30.71
N LEU A 69 -13.04 -22.92 -30.78
CA LEU A 69 -12.42 -22.18 -29.64
C LEU A 69 -13.14 -20.87 -29.38
N ALA A 70 -13.42 -20.59 -28.10
CA ALA A 70 -13.59 -19.24 -27.59
C ALA A 70 -12.24 -18.76 -27.10
N TRP A 71 -11.70 -17.67 -27.65
CA TRP A 71 -10.38 -17.18 -27.34
C TRP A 71 -10.30 -15.65 -27.38
N GLY A 72 -9.45 -15.08 -26.59
CA GLY A 72 -9.23 -13.63 -26.50
C GLY A 72 -7.93 -13.33 -25.77
N GLY A 73 -7.81 -12.10 -25.29
CA GLY A 73 -6.62 -11.66 -24.60
C GLY A 73 -6.80 -10.31 -23.95
N TYR A 74 -5.72 -9.81 -23.32
CA TYR A 74 -5.65 -8.50 -22.68
C TYR A 74 -4.54 -7.68 -23.32
N GLU A 75 -4.92 -6.85 -24.27
CA GLU A 75 -4.01 -6.01 -25.03
C GLU A 75 -3.56 -4.79 -24.20
N PRO A 76 -2.32 -4.27 -24.40
CA PRO A 76 -1.80 -3.14 -23.62
C PRO A 76 -2.52 -1.81 -23.81
N ASN A 77 -3.23 -1.65 -24.95
CA ASN A 77 -3.92 -0.43 -25.35
C ASN A 77 -5.45 -0.55 -25.25
N GLY A 78 -5.94 -1.09 -24.13
CA GLY A 78 -7.37 -1.25 -23.86
C GLY A 78 -8.17 0.04 -24.07
N ILE A 79 -9.41 -0.09 -24.56
CA ILE A 79 -10.31 1.02 -24.88
C ILE A 79 -11.23 1.28 -23.69
N PRO A 80 -11.14 2.45 -23.02
CA PRO A 80 -12.07 2.79 -21.95
C PRO A 80 -13.46 3.07 -22.50
N TRP A 81 -14.49 2.67 -21.75
CA TRP A 81 -15.88 2.86 -22.12
C TRP A 81 -16.68 3.56 -21.02
N ALA A 82 -17.67 4.37 -21.41
CA ALA A 82 -18.61 5.06 -20.52
C ALA A 82 -17.95 5.87 -19.40
N LEU A 83 -16.92 6.66 -19.74
CA LEU A 83 -16.21 7.50 -18.78
C LEU A 83 -17.11 8.54 -18.13
N GLU A 84 -18.03 9.12 -18.90
CA GLU A 84 -19.00 10.15 -18.46
C GLU A 84 -20.28 9.57 -17.83
N GLY A 85 -20.33 8.27 -17.62
CA GLY A 85 -21.48 7.53 -17.13
C GLY A 85 -21.99 6.51 -18.13
N ILE A 86 -22.58 5.43 -17.60
CA ILE A 86 -23.10 4.35 -18.44
C ILE A 86 -24.38 4.84 -19.12
N PRO A 87 -24.49 4.72 -20.47
CA PRO A 87 -25.70 5.14 -21.19
C PRO A 87 -26.95 4.39 -20.72
N GLU A 88 -28.09 5.09 -20.71
CA GLU A 88 -29.37 4.47 -20.42
C GLU A 88 -30.26 4.46 -21.69
N PRO A 89 -30.86 3.29 -22.05
CA PRO A 89 -30.69 1.99 -21.40
C PRO A 89 -29.44 1.23 -21.89
N PHE A 90 -28.74 0.54 -20.99
CA PHE A 90 -27.66 -0.39 -21.31
C PHE A 90 -27.82 -1.66 -20.47
N ASP A 91 -28.86 -2.43 -20.72
CA ASP A 91 -29.11 -3.72 -20.10
C ASP A 91 -29.23 -4.80 -21.20
N PHE A 92 -28.64 -5.98 -20.96
CA PHE A 92 -28.60 -7.09 -21.90
C PHE A 92 -28.04 -6.75 -23.29
N GLN A 93 -27.09 -5.82 -23.34
CA GLN A 93 -26.46 -5.36 -24.58
C GLN A 93 -24.95 -5.67 -24.59
N LEU A 94 -24.43 -5.83 -25.79
CA LEU A 94 -23.00 -5.89 -26.09
C LEU A 94 -22.59 -4.63 -26.85
N LEU A 95 -21.30 -4.36 -26.87
CA LEU A 95 -20.71 -3.28 -27.64
C LEU A 95 -20.51 -3.73 -29.10
N GLU A 96 -20.28 -2.78 -29.98
CA GLU A 96 -19.91 -3.07 -31.36
C GLU A 96 -18.55 -3.77 -31.43
N SER A 97 -18.44 -4.82 -32.24
CA SER A 97 -17.20 -5.59 -32.43
C SER A 97 -16.17 -4.76 -33.17
N ARG A 98 -14.94 -4.70 -32.66
CA ARG A 98 -13.84 -3.92 -33.24
C ARG A 98 -12.77 -4.86 -33.81
N TYR A 99 -12.96 -5.32 -35.02
CA TYR A 99 -12.04 -6.26 -35.69
C TYR A 99 -10.64 -5.71 -35.84
N GLU A 100 -10.49 -4.44 -36.22
CA GLU A 100 -9.18 -3.77 -36.35
C GLU A 100 -8.41 -3.73 -35.02
N HIS A 101 -9.12 -3.49 -33.91
CA HIS A 101 -8.50 -3.50 -32.58
C HIS A 101 -8.11 -4.91 -32.13
N PHE A 102 -8.91 -5.92 -32.50
CA PHE A 102 -8.66 -7.32 -32.15
C PHE A 102 -7.51 -7.94 -32.96
N GLU A 103 -7.11 -7.36 -34.10
CA GLU A 103 -6.05 -7.86 -34.97
C GLU A 103 -4.74 -8.12 -34.27
N GLN A 104 -4.36 -7.26 -33.34
CA GLN A 104 -3.16 -7.45 -32.51
C GLN A 104 -3.17 -8.74 -31.69
N LEU A 105 -4.34 -9.18 -31.21
CA LEU A 105 -4.48 -10.45 -30.51
C LEU A 105 -4.40 -11.64 -31.49
N ILE A 106 -4.89 -11.48 -32.74
CA ILE A 106 -4.74 -12.49 -33.77
C ILE A 106 -3.26 -12.77 -34.07
N GLU A 107 -2.45 -11.71 -34.23
CA GLU A 107 -1.00 -11.83 -34.45
C GLU A 107 -0.30 -12.58 -33.30
N LEU A 108 -0.72 -12.33 -32.04
CA LEU A 108 -0.20 -13.02 -30.87
C LEU A 108 -0.69 -14.47 -30.75
N ALA A 109 -1.90 -14.78 -31.21
CA ALA A 109 -2.51 -16.11 -31.12
C ALA A 109 -1.99 -17.10 -32.18
N LEU A 110 -1.75 -16.65 -33.42
CA LEU A 110 -1.35 -17.50 -34.51
C LEU A 110 -0.12 -18.38 -34.26
N PRO A 111 0.96 -17.91 -33.63
CA PRO A 111 2.10 -18.77 -33.28
C PRO A 111 1.76 -19.87 -32.27
N ARG A 112 0.75 -19.67 -31.40
CA ARG A 112 0.29 -20.66 -30.43
C ARG A 112 -0.68 -21.67 -31.04
N VAL A 113 -1.61 -21.19 -31.86
CA VAL A 113 -2.64 -21.98 -32.49
C VAL A 113 -2.66 -21.68 -34.00
N PRO A 114 -1.69 -22.21 -34.80
CA PRO A 114 -1.57 -21.88 -36.22
C PRO A 114 -2.86 -22.18 -37.02
N LYS A 115 -3.66 -23.15 -36.58
CA LYS A 115 -4.90 -23.55 -37.22
C LYS A 115 -5.93 -22.41 -37.32
N LEU A 116 -5.84 -21.40 -36.44
CA LEU A 116 -6.70 -20.20 -36.46
C LEU A 116 -6.61 -19.42 -37.79
N SER A 117 -5.51 -19.58 -38.56
CA SER A 117 -5.39 -18.95 -39.89
C SER A 117 -6.27 -19.60 -40.98
N GLU A 118 -6.79 -20.80 -40.72
CA GLU A 118 -7.57 -21.58 -41.67
C GLU A 118 -9.06 -21.72 -41.31
N VAL A 119 -9.40 -21.31 -40.07
CA VAL A 119 -10.74 -21.52 -39.50
C VAL A 119 -11.57 -20.26 -39.61
N GLY A 120 -12.87 -20.43 -39.95
CA GLY A 120 -13.82 -19.32 -39.99
C GLY A 120 -14.12 -18.73 -38.61
N VAL A 121 -14.44 -17.45 -38.60
CA VAL A 121 -14.91 -16.73 -37.42
C VAL A 121 -16.44 -16.84 -37.34
N LYS A 122 -16.94 -17.45 -36.27
CA LYS A 122 -18.37 -17.51 -36.00
C LYS A 122 -18.89 -16.20 -35.44
N GLN A 123 -18.16 -15.63 -34.48
CA GLN A 123 -18.54 -14.38 -33.86
C GLN A 123 -17.35 -13.71 -33.14
N LEU A 124 -17.27 -12.38 -33.19
CA LEU A 124 -16.47 -11.55 -32.31
C LEU A 124 -17.40 -10.84 -31.34
N LEU A 125 -17.21 -11.06 -30.06
CA LEU A 125 -18.01 -10.47 -29.00
C LEU A 125 -17.21 -9.34 -28.34
N ASN A 126 -17.86 -8.22 -28.04
CA ASN A 126 -17.28 -7.09 -27.31
C ASN A 126 -18.20 -6.71 -26.16
N GLY A 127 -17.68 -6.72 -24.94
CA GLY A 127 -18.42 -6.34 -23.74
C GLY A 127 -17.58 -5.47 -22.82
N PRO A 128 -18.21 -4.57 -22.05
CA PRO A 128 -17.48 -3.76 -21.09
C PRO A 128 -17.21 -4.57 -19.83
N GLU A 129 -15.96 -4.58 -19.38
CA GLU A 129 -15.52 -5.16 -18.12
C GLU A 129 -15.04 -4.09 -17.14
N SER A 130 -15.37 -4.27 -15.88
CA SER A 130 -15.08 -3.28 -14.83
C SER A 130 -13.71 -3.55 -14.18
N PHE A 131 -12.78 -2.61 -14.34
CA PHE A 131 -11.42 -2.65 -13.82
C PHE A 131 -11.16 -1.58 -12.78
N THR A 132 -10.20 -1.87 -11.89
CA THR A 132 -9.68 -0.99 -10.86
C THR A 132 -8.26 -0.51 -11.18
N PRO A 133 -7.78 0.59 -10.56
CA PRO A 133 -6.45 1.12 -10.83
C PRO A 133 -5.27 0.22 -10.44
N ASP A 134 -5.51 -0.81 -9.64
CA ASP A 134 -4.48 -1.74 -9.16
C ASP A 134 -4.73 -3.21 -9.56
N GLY A 135 -5.78 -3.48 -10.35
CA GLY A 135 -6.11 -4.82 -10.79
C GLY A 135 -6.70 -5.74 -9.73
N ASN A 136 -6.95 -5.27 -8.50
CA ASN A 136 -7.63 -6.01 -7.45
C ASN A 136 -9.08 -5.55 -7.31
N PHE A 137 -10.01 -6.47 -7.05
CA PHE A 137 -11.40 -6.09 -6.82
C PHE A 137 -11.57 -5.28 -5.52
N ILE A 138 -12.76 -4.73 -5.31
CA ILE A 138 -13.07 -3.87 -4.17
C ILE A 138 -14.06 -4.56 -3.27
N LEU A 139 -13.71 -4.70 -1.99
CA LEU A 139 -14.62 -5.10 -0.91
C LEU A 139 -14.52 -4.12 0.24
N GLY A 140 -15.57 -4.03 1.04
CA GLY A 140 -15.53 -3.43 2.36
C GLY A 140 -16.43 -2.22 2.57
N GLU A 141 -16.40 -1.71 3.77
CA GLU A 141 -17.17 -0.55 4.18
C GLU A 141 -16.55 0.75 3.66
N ALA A 142 -17.34 1.56 2.96
CA ALA A 142 -16.90 2.83 2.41
C ALA A 142 -16.44 3.79 3.53
N PRO A 143 -15.26 4.44 3.39
CA PRO A 143 -14.77 5.35 4.43
C PRO A 143 -15.62 6.61 4.59
N GLU A 144 -16.35 7.02 3.54
CA GLU A 144 -17.19 8.22 3.55
C GLU A 144 -18.51 8.03 4.28
N ILE A 145 -19.11 6.83 4.23
CA ILE A 145 -20.44 6.56 4.78
C ILE A 145 -20.44 5.27 5.59
N ARG A 146 -20.85 5.39 6.86
CA ARG A 146 -21.04 4.24 7.76
C ARG A 146 -22.12 3.31 7.26
N ASN A 147 -21.91 1.99 7.45
CA ASN A 147 -22.85 0.93 7.08
C ASN A 147 -23.15 0.84 5.57
N LEU A 148 -22.34 1.47 4.74
CA LEU A 148 -22.36 1.29 3.30
C LEU A 148 -21.19 0.40 2.87
N TYR A 149 -21.51 -0.74 2.29
CA TYR A 149 -20.52 -1.74 1.87
C TYR A 149 -20.47 -1.84 0.35
N ILE A 150 -19.29 -2.03 -0.19
CA ILE A 150 -19.03 -2.12 -1.63
C ILE A 150 -18.49 -3.52 -1.95
N GLY A 151 -19.00 -4.11 -3.04
CA GLY A 151 -18.45 -5.29 -3.69
C GLY A 151 -18.46 -5.11 -5.20
N ALA A 152 -17.31 -4.71 -5.81
CA ALA A 152 -17.27 -4.31 -7.21
C ALA A 152 -15.86 -4.43 -7.82
N GLY A 153 -15.75 -4.18 -9.14
CA GLY A 153 -14.48 -4.07 -9.83
C GLY A 153 -13.69 -5.37 -9.89
N PHE A 154 -14.31 -6.46 -10.28
CA PHE A 154 -13.71 -7.79 -10.21
C PHE A 154 -12.67 -8.09 -11.30
N ASN A 155 -12.35 -7.15 -12.18
CA ASN A 155 -11.25 -7.29 -13.15
C ASN A 155 -11.28 -8.64 -13.88
N ALA A 156 -12.42 -9.00 -14.48
CA ALA A 156 -12.70 -10.28 -15.15
C ALA A 156 -12.76 -11.53 -14.24
N TYR A 157 -12.50 -11.41 -12.92
CA TYR A 157 -12.56 -12.56 -12.00
C TYR A 157 -13.92 -12.74 -11.32
N GLY A 158 -14.96 -12.00 -11.72
CA GLY A 158 -16.24 -11.96 -10.98
C GLY A 158 -16.89 -13.33 -10.79
N ILE A 159 -16.89 -14.19 -11.80
CA ILE A 159 -17.48 -15.53 -11.71
C ILE A 159 -16.66 -16.41 -10.76
N ALA A 160 -15.34 -16.40 -10.87
CA ALA A 160 -14.46 -17.21 -10.05
C ALA A 160 -14.41 -16.75 -8.58
N ALA A 161 -14.41 -15.43 -8.34
CA ALA A 161 -14.25 -14.85 -7.01
C ALA A 161 -15.58 -14.56 -6.29
N GLY A 162 -16.71 -14.50 -7.00
CA GLY A 162 -17.99 -14.00 -6.45
C GLY A 162 -18.49 -14.77 -5.24
N GLY A 163 -18.33 -16.09 -5.21
CA GLY A 163 -18.72 -16.91 -4.07
C GLY A 163 -17.91 -16.59 -2.81
N GLY A 164 -16.58 -16.56 -2.91
CA GLY A 164 -15.69 -16.26 -1.79
C GLY A 164 -15.79 -14.80 -1.33
N ALA A 165 -15.84 -13.87 -2.28
CA ALA A 165 -16.00 -12.45 -1.99
C ALA A 165 -17.36 -12.15 -1.34
N GLY A 166 -18.43 -12.78 -1.83
CA GLY A 166 -19.78 -12.66 -1.25
C GLY A 166 -19.85 -13.20 0.17
N MET A 167 -19.21 -14.33 0.45
CA MET A 167 -19.10 -14.90 1.81
C MET A 167 -18.36 -13.92 2.74
N ALA A 168 -17.17 -13.46 2.33
CA ALA A 168 -16.36 -12.56 3.15
C ALA A 168 -17.08 -11.23 3.43
N LEU A 169 -17.74 -10.66 2.42
CA LEU A 169 -18.50 -9.42 2.56
C LEU A 169 -19.73 -9.63 3.46
N ALA A 170 -20.46 -10.74 3.33
CA ALA A 170 -21.61 -11.05 4.17
C ALA A 170 -21.22 -11.21 5.64
N GLU A 171 -20.12 -11.89 5.92
CA GLU A 171 -19.58 -12.02 7.28
C GLU A 171 -19.14 -10.66 7.84
N TRP A 172 -18.48 -9.83 7.02
CA TRP A 172 -18.10 -8.47 7.43
C TRP A 172 -19.33 -7.62 7.77
N VAL A 173 -20.34 -7.64 6.91
CA VAL A 173 -21.61 -6.93 7.14
C VAL A 173 -22.31 -7.43 8.42
N ALA A 174 -22.36 -8.74 8.64
CA ALA A 174 -23.01 -9.33 9.81
C ALA A 174 -22.28 -9.01 11.11
N ASN A 175 -20.96 -9.13 11.13
CA ASN A 175 -20.14 -9.09 12.33
C ASN A 175 -19.47 -7.71 12.56
N GLY A 176 -19.55 -6.77 11.61
CA GLY A 176 -18.93 -5.44 11.70
C GLY A 176 -17.41 -5.43 11.46
N ALA A 177 -16.81 -6.58 11.14
CA ALA A 177 -15.39 -6.73 10.84
C ALA A 177 -15.17 -7.84 9.81
N PRO A 178 -14.11 -7.77 8.97
CA PRO A 178 -13.82 -8.81 8.01
C PRO A 178 -13.45 -10.13 8.70
N PRO A 179 -13.73 -11.29 8.06
CA PRO A 179 -13.44 -12.60 8.65
C PRO A 179 -11.95 -12.90 8.79
N PHE A 180 -11.13 -12.34 7.89
CA PHE A 180 -9.68 -12.44 7.80
C PHE A 180 -9.11 -11.18 7.13
N ASP A 181 -7.81 -11.09 6.94
CA ASP A 181 -7.16 -9.96 6.28
C ASP A 181 -7.64 -9.80 4.83
N LEU A 182 -8.35 -8.71 4.56
CA LEU A 182 -8.83 -8.31 3.24
C LEU A 182 -8.13 -7.05 2.72
N TRP A 183 -7.03 -6.62 3.33
CA TRP A 183 -6.32 -5.39 2.94
C TRP A 183 -6.05 -5.26 1.42
N PRO A 184 -5.61 -6.31 0.70
CA PRO A 184 -5.36 -6.18 -0.73
C PRO A 184 -6.58 -5.80 -1.58
N VAL A 185 -7.79 -6.01 -1.04
CA VAL A 185 -9.07 -5.72 -1.72
C VAL A 185 -9.94 -4.71 -0.96
N ASP A 186 -9.49 -4.23 0.20
CA ASP A 186 -10.23 -3.25 1.01
C ASP A 186 -10.35 -1.90 0.27
N ILE A 187 -11.55 -1.34 0.21
CA ILE A 187 -11.79 -0.03 -0.44
C ILE A 187 -10.93 1.08 0.18
N ARG A 188 -10.55 0.98 1.46
CA ARG A 188 -9.72 1.95 2.18
C ARG A 188 -8.25 1.97 1.72
N ARG A 189 -7.85 1.07 0.81
CA ARG A 189 -6.52 1.14 0.17
C ARG A 189 -6.41 2.29 -0.83
N PHE A 190 -7.54 2.83 -1.25
CA PHE A 190 -7.61 4.00 -2.13
C PHE A 190 -7.57 5.31 -1.34
N GLY A 191 -7.15 6.38 -1.99
CA GLY A 191 -7.01 7.69 -1.37
C GLY A 191 -7.18 8.82 -2.38
N ARG A 192 -6.71 10.01 -2.05
CA ARG A 192 -6.94 11.25 -2.85
C ARG A 192 -6.68 11.15 -4.36
N PRO A 193 -5.62 10.48 -4.86
CA PRO A 193 -5.41 10.35 -6.31
C PRO A 193 -6.57 9.66 -7.02
N HIS A 194 -7.24 8.76 -6.32
CA HIS A 194 -8.36 7.99 -6.85
C HIS A 194 -9.67 8.78 -6.97
N LEU A 195 -9.68 10.07 -6.58
CA LEU A 195 -10.78 11.00 -6.83
C LEU A 195 -10.68 11.64 -8.22
N ASP A 196 -9.51 11.58 -8.86
CA ASP A 196 -9.26 12.14 -10.18
C ASP A 196 -9.55 11.08 -11.25
N THR A 197 -10.56 11.34 -12.08
CA THR A 197 -11.02 10.40 -13.11
C THR A 197 -9.97 10.14 -14.19
N ASP A 198 -9.17 11.12 -14.56
CA ASP A 198 -8.10 10.96 -15.55
C ASP A 198 -6.95 10.13 -15.00
N TRP A 199 -6.62 10.34 -13.73
CA TRP A 199 -5.64 9.51 -13.03
C TRP A 199 -6.12 8.04 -12.93
N VAL A 200 -7.36 7.84 -12.48
CA VAL A 200 -7.98 6.51 -12.37
C VAL A 200 -8.02 5.82 -13.73
N ARG A 201 -8.45 6.52 -14.79
CA ARG A 201 -8.47 5.99 -16.16
C ARG A 201 -7.08 5.52 -16.60
N SER A 202 -6.09 6.41 -16.50
CA SER A 202 -4.71 6.13 -16.90
C SER A 202 -4.15 4.88 -16.22
N ARG A 203 -4.32 4.81 -14.89
CA ARG A 203 -3.84 3.72 -14.07
C ARG A 203 -4.62 2.42 -14.33
N THR A 204 -5.93 2.51 -14.53
CA THR A 204 -6.76 1.33 -14.83
C THR A 204 -6.42 0.73 -16.19
N LEU A 205 -6.13 1.54 -17.21
CA LEU A 205 -5.71 1.04 -18.53
C LEU A 205 -4.34 0.35 -18.45
N GLU A 206 -3.42 0.86 -17.64
CA GLU A 206 -2.16 0.15 -17.37
C GLU A 206 -2.39 -1.18 -16.65
N ALA A 207 -3.26 -1.19 -15.63
CA ALA A 207 -3.61 -2.42 -14.90
C ALA A 207 -4.29 -3.46 -15.82
N TYR A 208 -5.17 -3.01 -16.72
CA TYR A 208 -5.78 -3.86 -17.76
C TYR A 208 -4.72 -4.48 -18.66
N GLY A 209 -3.84 -3.67 -19.25
CA GLY A 209 -2.78 -4.16 -20.14
C GLY A 209 -1.76 -5.08 -19.44
N LYS A 210 -1.64 -4.97 -18.10
CA LYS A 210 -0.79 -5.84 -17.29
C LYS A 210 -1.51 -7.10 -16.77
N HIS A 211 -2.78 -7.30 -17.09
CA HIS A 211 -3.58 -8.39 -16.53
C HIS A 211 -2.99 -9.79 -16.83
N TYR A 212 -2.33 -9.95 -17.97
CA TYR A 212 -1.67 -11.22 -18.36
C TYR A 212 -0.14 -11.13 -18.41
N THR A 213 0.45 -9.98 -18.22
CA THR A 213 1.91 -9.86 -18.23
C THR A 213 2.58 -10.53 -17.03
N MET A 214 3.89 -10.74 -17.11
CA MET A 214 4.70 -11.20 -16.00
C MET A 214 4.66 -10.15 -14.88
N ALA A 215 4.29 -10.55 -13.68
CA ALA A 215 4.40 -9.71 -12.49
C ALA A 215 5.84 -9.78 -11.95
N TRP A 216 6.64 -8.77 -12.28
CA TRP A 216 8.02 -8.70 -11.83
C TRP A 216 8.15 -8.33 -10.35
N PRO A 217 9.13 -8.86 -9.63
CA PRO A 217 9.43 -8.40 -8.28
C PRO A 217 9.69 -6.89 -8.25
N SER A 218 9.07 -6.20 -7.30
CA SER A 218 9.20 -4.74 -7.09
C SER A 218 8.70 -3.87 -8.26
N GLU A 219 7.95 -4.43 -9.19
CA GLU A 219 7.35 -3.65 -10.27
C GLU A 219 6.34 -2.65 -9.74
N GLU A 220 6.44 -1.42 -10.21
CA GLU A 220 5.52 -0.33 -9.90
C GLU A 220 4.81 0.18 -11.17
N HIS A 221 3.67 0.83 -10.98
CA HIS A 221 2.95 1.44 -12.10
C HIS A 221 3.68 2.68 -12.65
N ALA A 222 3.61 2.86 -13.97
CA ALA A 222 4.26 3.96 -14.68
C ALA A 222 3.32 5.13 -14.99
N THR A 223 2.01 4.85 -15.17
CA THR A 223 1.02 5.88 -15.56
C THR A 223 0.49 6.69 -14.38
N GLY A 224 -0.17 7.81 -14.67
CA GLY A 224 -0.70 8.72 -13.64
C GLY A 224 0.40 9.41 -12.81
N ARG A 225 1.60 9.56 -13.36
CA ARG A 225 2.79 10.09 -12.68
C ARG A 225 3.40 11.27 -13.42
N PRO A 226 4.01 12.26 -12.70
CA PRO A 226 3.94 12.42 -11.24
C PRO A 226 2.59 13.00 -10.80
N CYS A 227 2.03 12.52 -9.67
CA CYS A 227 0.78 13.05 -9.11
C CYS A 227 1.05 13.92 -7.86
N ARG A 228 1.57 13.33 -6.79
CA ARG A 228 1.93 14.04 -5.56
C ARG A 228 3.45 14.04 -5.40
N ARG A 229 4.03 15.22 -5.19
CA ARG A 229 5.48 15.39 -5.05
C ARG A 229 5.82 16.05 -3.72
N SER A 230 6.92 15.63 -3.11
CA SER A 230 7.51 16.39 -2.01
C SER A 230 8.16 17.67 -2.55
N PRO A 231 8.40 18.69 -1.72
CA PRO A 231 9.15 19.89 -2.13
C PRO A 231 10.56 19.58 -2.64
N LEU A 232 11.09 18.40 -2.32
CA LEU A 232 12.44 17.97 -2.72
C LEU A 232 12.49 17.20 -4.04
N TYR A 233 11.34 16.91 -4.67
CA TYR A 233 11.28 16.05 -5.84
C TYR A 233 12.29 16.41 -6.92
N ASP A 234 12.31 17.66 -7.36
CA ASP A 234 13.20 18.11 -8.46
C ASP A 234 14.68 18.11 -8.04
N THR A 235 14.96 18.44 -6.77
CA THR A 235 16.32 18.38 -6.20
C THR A 235 16.83 16.93 -6.11
N LEU A 236 16.00 16.01 -5.63
CA LEU A 236 16.37 14.59 -5.55
C LEU A 236 16.51 13.99 -6.95
N LYS A 237 15.63 14.34 -7.89
CA LYS A 237 15.73 13.92 -9.28
C LYS A 237 17.05 14.34 -9.92
N SER A 238 17.46 15.59 -9.72
CA SER A 238 18.74 16.10 -10.21
C SER A 238 19.96 15.45 -9.52
N SER A 239 19.75 14.85 -8.36
CA SER A 239 20.75 14.09 -7.59
C SER A 239 20.77 12.59 -7.94
N GLY A 240 20.08 12.17 -9.00
CA GLY A 240 20.06 10.78 -9.48
C GLY A 240 18.95 9.92 -8.90
N ALA A 241 17.95 10.49 -8.20
CA ALA A 241 16.86 9.70 -7.65
C ALA A 241 16.04 9.01 -8.74
N VAL A 242 15.85 7.72 -8.58
CA VAL A 242 14.87 6.91 -9.30
C VAL A 242 13.64 6.77 -8.42
N PHE A 243 12.51 7.23 -8.96
CA PHE A 243 11.29 7.33 -8.18
C PHE A 243 10.36 6.14 -8.39
N GLY A 244 9.75 5.69 -7.30
CA GLY A 244 8.56 4.86 -7.29
C GLY A 244 7.34 5.64 -6.81
N GLU A 245 6.18 4.98 -6.79
CA GLU A 245 4.92 5.60 -6.40
C GLU A 245 4.23 4.84 -5.27
N LYS A 246 3.66 5.57 -4.32
CA LYS A 246 2.76 4.99 -3.32
C LYS A 246 1.64 5.97 -2.99
N LEU A 247 0.39 5.56 -3.26
CA LEU A 247 -0.81 6.38 -3.04
C LEU A 247 -0.69 7.79 -3.69
N GLY A 248 -0.19 7.80 -4.93
CA GLY A 248 0.07 8.99 -5.73
C GLY A 248 1.35 9.76 -5.38
N TRP A 249 2.01 9.44 -4.28
CA TRP A 249 3.27 10.09 -3.91
C TRP A 249 4.46 9.52 -4.67
N GLU A 250 5.22 10.42 -5.29
CA GLU A 250 6.57 10.12 -5.77
C GLU A 250 7.53 9.96 -4.59
N ARG A 251 8.25 8.85 -4.55
CA ARG A 251 9.23 8.54 -3.50
C ARG A 251 10.53 8.08 -4.13
N ALA A 252 11.66 8.63 -3.71
CA ALA A 252 12.95 8.15 -4.16
C ALA A 252 13.17 6.70 -3.69
N ASN A 253 13.20 5.76 -4.62
CA ASN A 253 13.43 4.35 -4.31
C ASN A 253 14.93 4.06 -4.11
N TRP A 254 15.78 4.67 -4.93
CA TRP A 254 17.23 4.56 -4.88
C TRP A 254 17.88 5.71 -5.67
N PHE A 255 19.20 5.86 -5.58
CA PHE A 255 19.95 6.92 -6.24
C PHE A 255 21.03 6.36 -7.16
N ALA A 256 20.91 6.66 -8.46
CA ALA A 256 21.91 6.34 -9.46
C ALA A 256 23.11 7.29 -9.37
N GLU A 257 24.33 6.76 -9.49
CA GLU A 257 25.55 7.54 -9.64
C GLU A 257 25.84 7.81 -11.13
N SER A 258 26.81 8.67 -11.40
CA SER A 258 27.20 9.01 -12.77
C SER A 258 27.64 7.76 -13.54
N GLY A 259 27.00 7.51 -14.69
CA GLY A 259 27.24 6.33 -15.53
C GLY A 259 26.33 5.13 -15.26
N GLU A 260 25.50 5.20 -14.23
CA GLU A 260 24.46 4.19 -13.99
C GLU A 260 23.14 4.55 -14.70
N GLU A 261 22.34 3.55 -15.06
CA GLU A 261 21.03 3.74 -15.66
C GLU A 261 20.01 4.15 -14.58
N ALA A 262 19.54 5.40 -14.65
CA ALA A 262 18.61 5.97 -13.67
C ALA A 262 17.15 5.56 -13.93
N HIS A 263 16.90 4.26 -14.08
CA HIS A 263 15.57 3.64 -14.17
C HIS A 263 15.60 2.19 -13.68
N ASP A 264 14.44 1.66 -13.30
CA ASP A 264 14.33 0.28 -12.83
C ASP A 264 14.38 -0.73 -13.99
N ILE A 265 15.22 -1.74 -13.87
CA ILE A 265 15.22 -2.93 -14.73
C ILE A 265 14.74 -4.10 -13.88
N TYR A 266 13.50 -4.52 -14.12
CA TYR A 266 12.87 -5.59 -13.36
C TYR A 266 13.38 -6.96 -13.78
N THR A 267 13.67 -7.82 -12.80
CA THR A 267 14.20 -9.17 -13.02
C THR A 267 13.90 -10.05 -11.79
N PHE A 268 13.91 -11.38 -11.98
CA PHE A 268 13.96 -12.35 -10.90
C PHE A 268 15.39 -12.59 -10.39
N GLY A 269 16.39 -12.03 -11.07
CA GLY A 269 17.79 -12.03 -10.65
C GLY A 269 18.14 -10.82 -9.79
N LEU A 270 19.43 -10.48 -9.72
CA LEU A 270 19.90 -9.25 -9.10
C LEU A 270 19.52 -8.04 -9.96
N PRO A 271 18.76 -7.10 -9.42
CA PRO A 271 18.32 -5.93 -10.18
C PRO A 271 19.44 -4.90 -10.35
N ASN A 272 19.31 -4.01 -11.35
CA ASN A 272 20.30 -2.98 -11.65
C ASN A 272 20.54 -1.97 -10.51
N TRP A 273 19.61 -1.85 -9.59
CA TRP A 273 19.76 -0.97 -8.41
C TRP A 273 20.46 -1.63 -7.22
N HIS A 274 20.83 -2.93 -7.31
CA HIS A 274 21.41 -3.67 -6.17
C HIS A 274 22.63 -2.96 -5.58
N ASP A 275 23.61 -2.61 -6.41
CA ASP A 275 24.85 -1.97 -5.94
C ASP A 275 24.61 -0.55 -5.42
N ALA A 276 23.67 0.19 -6.00
CA ALA A 276 23.28 1.50 -5.51
C ALA A 276 22.68 1.41 -4.11
N VAL A 277 21.74 0.51 -3.90
CA VAL A 277 21.12 0.25 -2.58
C VAL A 277 22.17 -0.25 -1.57
N ALA A 278 23.11 -1.09 -2.00
CA ALA A 278 24.21 -1.53 -1.13
C ALA A 278 25.10 -0.36 -0.66
N ARG A 279 25.41 0.60 -1.54
CA ARG A 279 26.14 1.84 -1.17
C ARG A 279 25.36 2.70 -0.17
N GLU A 280 24.05 2.85 -0.37
CA GLU A 280 23.17 3.59 0.54
C GLU A 280 23.09 2.89 1.90
N HIS A 281 22.88 1.58 1.91
CA HIS A 281 22.88 0.75 3.12
C HIS A 281 24.19 0.89 3.91
N LYS A 282 25.34 0.76 3.23
CA LYS A 282 26.65 0.91 3.84
C LYS A 282 26.84 2.31 4.44
N ALA A 283 26.43 3.36 3.71
CA ALA A 283 26.51 4.74 4.22
C ALA A 283 25.66 4.94 5.48
N ALA A 284 24.48 4.31 5.57
CA ALA A 284 23.66 4.33 6.78
C ALA A 284 24.37 3.68 7.98
N ARG A 285 25.14 2.61 7.77
CA ARG A 285 25.86 1.89 8.85
C ARG A 285 27.19 2.56 9.24
N GLU A 286 27.90 3.19 8.30
CA GLU A 286 29.26 3.67 8.52
C GLU A 286 29.35 5.20 8.68
N ALA A 287 28.40 5.96 8.13
CA ALA A 287 28.42 7.41 8.12
C ALA A 287 27.04 8.01 8.45
N ALA A 288 26.31 8.48 7.45
CA ALA A 288 24.92 8.95 7.60
C ALA A 288 24.21 8.96 6.24
N VAL A 289 22.88 8.85 6.31
CA VAL A 289 21.97 8.99 5.17
C VAL A 289 20.82 9.94 5.49
N LEU A 290 20.29 10.56 4.42
CA LEU A 290 19.11 11.40 4.48
C LEU A 290 18.02 10.82 3.58
N PHE A 291 16.87 10.49 4.17
CA PHE A 291 15.67 10.03 3.46
C PHE A 291 14.63 11.15 3.40
N ASP A 292 13.96 11.27 2.27
CA ASP A 292 12.72 12.05 2.16
C ASP A 292 11.52 11.15 2.48
N GLN A 293 11.00 11.26 3.69
CA GLN A 293 9.82 10.56 4.17
C GLN A 293 8.57 11.47 4.22
N THR A 294 8.57 12.57 3.46
CA THR A 294 7.46 13.53 3.42
C THR A 294 6.11 12.89 3.05
N SER A 295 6.12 11.80 2.30
CA SER A 295 4.92 11.06 1.91
C SER A 295 4.20 10.32 3.06
N PHE A 296 4.84 10.09 4.21
CA PHE A 296 4.20 9.42 5.34
C PHE A 296 2.95 10.18 5.77
N ALA A 297 1.90 9.43 6.12
CA ALA A 297 0.69 10.03 6.64
C ALA A 297 0.91 10.60 8.05
N LYS A 298 0.40 11.78 8.27
CA LYS A 298 0.53 12.52 9.53
C LYS A 298 -0.83 13.04 9.96
N TYR A 299 -1.21 12.68 11.18
CA TYR A 299 -2.48 13.11 11.75
C TYR A 299 -2.27 13.86 13.04
N LYS A 300 -3.21 14.73 13.36
CA LYS A 300 -3.29 15.42 14.63
C LYS A 300 -4.59 15.03 15.32
N LEU A 301 -4.48 14.42 16.49
CA LEU A 301 -5.61 14.17 17.39
C LEU A 301 -5.57 15.22 18.50
N SER A 302 -6.61 16.02 18.64
CA SER A 302 -6.67 17.11 19.60
C SER A 302 -8.06 17.26 20.22
N GLY A 303 -8.11 17.78 21.43
CA GLY A 303 -9.34 18.02 22.19
C GLY A 303 -9.18 17.65 23.66
N PRO A 304 -10.10 18.08 24.53
CA PRO A 304 -10.02 17.78 25.97
C PRO A 304 -9.90 16.30 26.27
N ASP A 305 -10.53 15.44 25.46
CA ASP A 305 -10.57 13.98 25.65
C ASP A 305 -9.60 13.23 24.72
N ALA A 306 -8.65 13.91 24.07
CA ALA A 306 -7.73 13.29 23.12
C ALA A 306 -6.90 12.15 23.73
N GLU A 307 -6.45 12.30 25.00
CA GLU A 307 -5.74 11.25 25.72
C GLU A 307 -6.62 10.01 25.92
N GLN A 308 -7.84 10.20 26.40
CA GLN A 308 -8.78 9.10 26.64
C GLN A 308 -9.15 8.38 25.34
N ALA A 309 -9.40 9.14 24.28
CA ALA A 309 -9.72 8.60 22.96
C ALA A 309 -8.57 7.76 22.41
N LEU A 310 -7.34 8.29 22.42
CA LEU A 310 -6.19 7.57 21.90
C LEU A 310 -5.84 6.37 22.78
N GLN A 311 -5.99 6.48 24.12
CA GLN A 311 -5.70 5.37 25.02
C GLN A 311 -6.65 4.18 24.82
N TRP A 312 -7.91 4.43 24.44
CA TRP A 312 -8.84 3.35 24.08
C TRP A 312 -8.42 2.59 22.82
N ILE A 313 -7.81 3.28 21.85
CA ILE A 313 -7.46 2.71 20.56
C ILE A 313 -6.05 2.07 20.58
N ALA A 314 -5.11 2.67 21.31
CA ALA A 314 -3.71 2.26 21.35
C ALA A 314 -3.46 1.13 22.36
N ALA A 315 -2.77 0.07 21.94
CA ALA A 315 -2.40 -1.04 22.82
C ALA A 315 -1.27 -0.70 23.80
N ASN A 316 -0.53 0.39 23.56
CA ASN A 316 0.48 0.93 24.47
C ASN A 316 -0.09 2.08 25.31
N ARG A 317 0.61 2.44 26.37
CA ARG A 317 0.29 3.65 27.16
C ARG A 317 0.64 4.91 26.38
N VAL A 318 -0.32 5.83 26.30
CA VAL A 318 -0.16 7.15 25.66
C VAL A 318 -0.21 8.31 26.65
N ASP A 319 -0.59 8.05 27.92
CA ASP A 319 -0.65 8.98 29.06
C ASP A 319 0.76 9.33 29.58
N LYS A 320 1.67 9.68 28.69
CA LYS A 320 3.07 9.97 28.97
C LYS A 320 3.33 11.48 28.96
N PRO A 321 4.45 11.95 29.53
CA PRO A 321 4.83 13.36 29.45
C PRO A 321 4.86 13.90 28.02
N VAL A 322 4.59 15.18 27.85
CA VAL A 322 4.74 15.90 26.58
C VAL A 322 6.16 15.69 26.03
N GLY A 323 6.26 15.43 24.73
CA GLY A 323 7.49 15.10 24.04
C GLY A 323 7.78 13.59 23.97
N THR A 324 7.06 12.74 24.69
CA THR A 324 7.30 11.29 24.61
C THR A 324 6.78 10.71 23.30
N ILE A 325 7.62 9.95 22.61
CA ILE A 325 7.27 9.14 21.46
C ILE A 325 6.75 7.78 21.95
N THR A 326 5.64 7.35 21.43
CA THR A 326 5.06 6.02 21.72
C THR A 326 4.85 5.25 20.42
N TYR A 327 5.58 4.18 20.25
CA TYR A 327 5.29 3.17 19.23
C TYR A 327 4.18 2.25 19.74
N THR A 328 3.16 2.01 18.94
CA THR A 328 1.99 1.24 19.35
C THR A 328 1.31 0.58 18.15
N GLN A 329 0.70 -0.58 18.41
CA GLN A 329 -0.29 -1.16 17.53
C GLN A 329 -1.69 -0.71 17.96
N MET A 330 -2.61 -0.68 17.00
CA MET A 330 -4.05 -0.60 17.23
C MET A 330 -4.65 -1.94 16.82
N LEU A 331 -5.49 -2.51 17.67
CA LEU A 331 -5.93 -3.89 17.52
C LEU A 331 -7.42 -3.97 17.22
N ASN A 332 -7.79 -4.96 16.40
CA ASN A 332 -9.18 -5.35 16.25
C ASN A 332 -9.68 -6.21 17.44
N ASP A 333 -10.95 -6.55 17.43
CA ASP A 333 -11.57 -7.31 18.54
C ASP A 333 -11.06 -8.75 18.65
N LYS A 334 -10.36 -9.25 17.61
CA LYS A 334 -9.67 -10.56 17.63
C LYS A 334 -8.23 -10.46 18.12
N GLY A 335 -7.74 -9.24 18.42
CA GLY A 335 -6.36 -8.97 18.83
C GLY A 335 -5.38 -8.83 17.66
N GLY A 336 -5.86 -8.82 16.43
CA GLY A 336 -5.06 -8.61 15.22
C GLY A 336 -4.64 -7.15 15.03
N ILE A 337 -3.51 -6.93 14.36
CA ILE A 337 -2.88 -5.61 14.19
C ILE A 337 -3.52 -4.89 13.01
N GLU A 338 -4.38 -3.90 13.29
CA GLU A 338 -4.99 -3.06 12.26
C GLU A 338 -4.08 -1.90 11.85
N CYS A 339 -3.44 -1.24 12.82
CA CYS A 339 -2.47 -0.19 12.54
C CYS A 339 -1.18 -0.46 13.32
N ASP A 340 -0.06 -0.10 12.71
CA ASP A 340 1.27 -0.13 13.31
C ASP A 340 1.91 1.24 13.12
N LEU A 341 2.00 2.05 14.19
CA LEU A 341 2.27 3.46 14.06
C LEU A 341 2.97 4.06 15.28
N THR A 342 3.36 5.32 15.10
CA THR A 342 4.01 6.11 16.15
C THR A 342 3.13 7.31 16.50
N CYS A 343 3.00 7.61 17.79
CA CYS A 343 2.37 8.83 18.26
C CYS A 343 3.28 9.60 19.22
N VAL A 344 3.19 10.92 19.16
CA VAL A 344 3.92 11.85 20.05
C VAL A 344 2.91 12.72 20.76
N ARG A 345 3.01 12.81 22.07
CA ARG A 345 2.25 13.80 22.82
C ARG A 345 2.90 15.18 22.64
N THR A 346 2.37 16.01 21.78
CA THR A 346 2.93 17.33 21.45
C THR A 346 2.51 18.40 22.46
N LYS A 347 1.29 18.27 23.03
CA LYS A 347 0.76 19.11 24.12
C LYS A 347 -0.10 18.26 25.06
N LEU A 348 -0.57 18.85 26.13
CA LEU A 348 -1.41 18.14 27.11
C LEU A 348 -2.59 17.41 26.46
N ASN A 349 -3.27 18.04 25.52
CA ASN A 349 -4.46 17.55 24.84
C ASN A 349 -4.25 17.44 23.32
N GLU A 350 -3.04 17.13 22.89
CA GLU A 350 -2.72 17.02 21.47
C GLU A 350 -1.69 15.91 21.22
N TYR A 351 -1.98 15.06 20.26
CA TYR A 351 -1.09 14.00 19.78
C TYR A 351 -0.84 14.15 18.29
N TYR A 352 0.41 13.96 17.91
CA TYR A 352 0.84 13.88 16.50
C TYR A 352 1.11 12.42 16.18
N ILE A 353 0.46 11.89 15.14
CA ILE A 353 0.47 10.49 14.78
C ILE A 353 1.09 10.36 13.40
N THR A 354 2.03 9.43 13.23
CA THR A 354 2.69 9.15 11.96
C THR A 354 2.54 7.69 11.59
N THR A 355 2.12 7.42 10.35
CA THR A 355 1.97 6.08 9.78
C THR A 355 2.45 6.02 8.32
N GLY A 356 2.53 4.81 7.77
CA GLY A 356 3.04 4.59 6.41
C GLY A 356 2.15 5.21 5.33
N THR A 357 2.79 5.66 4.25
CA THR A 357 2.12 6.33 3.12
C THR A 357 0.94 5.55 2.56
N GLY A 358 1.09 4.24 2.38
CA GLY A 358 0.08 3.39 1.73
C GLY A 358 -1.18 3.16 2.55
N TYR A 359 -1.14 3.46 3.86
CA TYR A 359 -2.21 3.17 4.81
C TYR A 359 -2.98 4.42 5.24
N ALA A 360 -2.72 5.55 4.59
CA ALA A 360 -3.24 6.85 5.01
C ALA A 360 -4.77 6.88 5.17
N THR A 361 -5.52 6.34 4.22
CA THR A 361 -7.00 6.31 4.30
C THR A 361 -7.47 5.29 5.35
N HIS A 362 -6.85 4.10 5.35
CA HIS A 362 -7.20 3.02 6.28
C HIS A 362 -7.01 3.44 7.74
N ASP A 363 -5.83 3.94 8.08
CA ASP A 363 -5.52 4.27 9.48
C ASP A 363 -6.29 5.50 9.96
N PHE A 364 -6.52 6.48 9.07
CA PHE A 364 -7.38 7.63 9.40
C PHE A 364 -8.80 7.17 9.71
N ASP A 365 -9.37 6.32 8.86
CA ASP A 365 -10.70 5.76 9.05
C ASP A 365 -10.77 4.90 10.32
N TRP A 366 -9.79 4.02 10.54
CA TRP A 366 -9.73 3.17 11.74
C TRP A 366 -9.70 3.99 13.02
N ILE A 367 -8.83 5.00 13.11
CA ILE A 367 -8.75 5.86 14.28
C ILE A 367 -10.07 6.61 14.48
N SER A 368 -10.59 7.24 13.41
CA SER A 368 -11.83 8.02 13.47
C SER A 368 -13.04 7.19 13.94
N ARG A 369 -13.17 5.97 13.44
CA ARG A 369 -14.28 5.06 13.76
C ARG A 369 -14.23 4.52 15.18
N ASN A 370 -13.04 4.42 15.75
CA ASN A 370 -12.84 3.83 17.08
C ASN A 370 -12.69 4.87 18.20
N ILE A 371 -12.78 6.17 17.91
CA ILE A 371 -12.98 7.18 18.94
C ILE A 371 -14.34 6.94 19.61
N PRO A 372 -14.38 6.68 20.94
CA PRO A 372 -15.64 6.44 21.62
C PRO A 372 -16.62 7.61 21.47
N SER A 373 -17.90 7.28 21.24
CA SER A 373 -18.94 8.30 21.14
C SER A 373 -19.05 9.12 22.42
N GLY A 374 -19.23 10.44 22.29
CA GLY A 374 -19.34 11.38 23.40
C GLY A 374 -18.01 11.97 23.86
N LEU A 375 -16.86 11.50 23.40
CA LEU A 375 -15.57 12.14 23.65
C LEU A 375 -15.36 13.34 22.72
N ASN A 376 -14.87 14.44 23.29
CA ASN A 376 -14.49 15.63 22.54
C ASN A 376 -13.02 15.52 22.10
N ALA A 377 -12.81 14.77 21.03
CA ALA A 377 -11.52 14.55 20.38
C ALA A 377 -11.70 14.59 18.86
N GLN A 378 -10.86 15.37 18.17
CA GLN A 378 -10.91 15.56 16.73
C GLN A 378 -9.62 15.07 16.08
N LEU A 379 -9.75 14.22 15.06
CA LEU A 379 -8.65 13.78 14.20
C LEU A 379 -8.61 14.61 12.92
N ILE A 380 -7.43 15.12 12.56
CA ILE A 380 -7.22 15.94 11.35
C ILE A 380 -6.02 15.38 10.59
N ASP A 381 -6.16 15.21 9.27
CA ASP A 381 -5.04 14.91 8.37
C ASP A 381 -4.19 16.16 8.13
N VAL A 382 -2.94 16.12 8.57
CA VAL A 382 -1.94 17.19 8.41
C VAL A 382 -0.77 16.74 7.51
N THR A 383 -0.97 15.70 6.72
CA THR A 383 0.07 15.11 5.87
C THR A 383 0.76 16.13 4.98
N SER A 384 -0.02 16.98 4.31
CA SER A 384 0.52 17.95 3.35
C SER A 384 1.11 19.21 3.97
N SER A 385 0.97 19.43 5.29
CA SER A 385 1.51 20.61 5.97
C SER A 385 2.93 20.44 6.49
N ASN A 386 3.42 19.19 6.59
CA ASN A 386 4.75 18.90 7.12
C ASN A 386 5.56 18.03 6.17
N ALA A 387 6.79 18.47 5.87
CA ALA A 387 7.82 17.61 5.30
C ALA A 387 8.49 16.78 6.40
N VAL A 388 9.05 15.64 6.03
CA VAL A 388 9.80 14.76 6.93
C VAL A 388 11.13 14.40 6.29
N LEU A 389 12.21 14.84 6.92
CA LEU A 389 13.58 14.51 6.57
C LEU A 389 14.16 13.59 7.64
N SER A 390 14.50 12.37 7.27
CA SER A 390 15.01 11.39 8.22
C SER A 390 16.51 11.25 8.08
N LEU A 391 17.23 11.71 9.09
CA LEU A 391 18.69 11.69 9.19
C LEU A 391 19.13 10.54 10.09
N PHE A 392 19.74 9.51 9.51
CA PHE A 392 20.18 8.32 10.23
C PHE A 392 21.63 7.94 9.95
N GLY A 393 22.27 7.34 10.92
CA GLY A 393 23.64 6.84 10.86
C GLY A 393 24.48 7.26 12.07
N PRO A 394 25.65 6.65 12.28
CA PRO A 394 26.52 6.96 13.42
C PRO A 394 26.95 8.44 13.47
N ARG A 395 27.04 9.13 12.34
CA ARG A 395 27.40 10.57 12.26
C ARG A 395 26.19 11.51 12.29
N ALA A 396 24.97 10.99 12.39
CA ALA A 396 23.74 11.80 12.34
C ALA A 396 23.70 12.90 13.42
N ARG A 397 24.20 12.60 14.64
CA ARG A 397 24.26 13.60 15.72
C ARG A 397 25.25 14.72 15.43
N ASP A 398 26.43 14.37 14.95
CA ASP A 398 27.47 15.34 14.60
C ASP A 398 26.94 16.32 13.56
N ILE A 399 26.27 15.78 12.51
CA ILE A 399 25.68 16.58 11.45
C ILE A 399 24.55 17.48 11.97
N LEU A 400 23.63 16.92 12.77
CA LEU A 400 22.51 17.69 13.30
C LEU A 400 22.99 18.82 14.23
N GLN A 401 24.02 18.57 15.05
CA GLN A 401 24.59 19.58 15.95
C GLN A 401 25.28 20.75 15.20
N LEU A 402 25.79 20.51 13.99
CA LEU A 402 26.37 21.58 13.16
C LEU A 402 25.32 22.57 12.64
N VAL A 403 24.05 22.17 12.54
CA VAL A 403 23.00 22.97 11.91
C VAL A 403 21.97 23.52 12.90
N THR A 404 22.12 23.22 14.21
CA THR A 404 21.25 23.73 15.26
C THR A 404 22.06 24.16 16.48
N THR A 405 21.58 25.19 17.17
CA THR A 405 22.12 25.61 18.46
C THR A 405 21.50 24.84 19.63
N ASN A 406 20.44 24.07 19.39
CA ASN A 406 19.83 23.24 20.41
C ASN A 406 20.74 22.05 20.75
N ASP A 407 20.80 21.67 22.03
CA ASP A 407 21.55 20.52 22.48
C ASP A 407 20.83 19.21 22.03
N VAL A 408 21.47 18.46 21.14
CA VAL A 408 21.00 17.16 20.61
C VAL A 408 21.81 15.98 21.18
N SER A 409 22.55 16.21 22.27
CA SER A 409 23.26 15.16 23.00
C SER A 409 22.32 14.07 23.52
N HIS A 410 22.89 12.91 23.89
CA HIS A 410 22.08 11.81 24.44
C HIS A 410 21.36 12.19 25.74
N GLY A 411 21.99 12.98 26.59
CA GLY A 411 21.39 13.43 27.86
C GLY A 411 20.22 14.39 27.65
N SER A 412 20.37 15.32 26.71
CA SER A 412 19.35 16.30 26.41
C SER A 412 18.23 15.77 25.52
N HIS A 413 18.55 14.90 24.58
CA HIS A 413 17.59 14.33 23.62
C HIS A 413 17.71 12.79 23.55
N PRO A 414 17.24 12.06 24.58
CA PRO A 414 17.31 10.60 24.62
C PRO A 414 16.39 9.96 23.57
N PHE A 415 16.64 8.68 23.25
CA PHE A 415 15.79 7.88 22.37
C PHE A 415 14.34 7.82 22.90
N GLY A 416 13.37 7.92 22.00
CA GLY A 416 11.95 7.95 22.34
C GLY A 416 11.44 9.33 22.79
N LEU A 417 12.23 10.38 22.59
CA LEU A 417 11.82 11.76 22.87
C LEU A 417 11.74 12.59 21.58
N ALA A 418 10.70 13.36 21.45
CA ALA A 418 10.53 14.40 20.45
C ALA A 418 10.71 15.78 21.08
N LYS A 419 11.46 16.65 20.43
CA LYS A 419 11.71 18.03 20.87
C LYS A 419 11.54 19.01 19.71
N GLN A 420 11.07 20.20 20.04
CA GLN A 420 11.19 21.33 19.13
C GLN A 420 12.63 21.83 19.15
N ILE A 421 13.24 21.86 17.97
CA ILE A 421 14.55 22.46 17.72
C ILE A 421 14.42 23.49 16.60
N CYS A 422 15.44 24.33 16.45
CA CYS A 422 15.50 25.31 15.37
C CYS A 422 16.67 24.96 14.43
N ILE A 423 16.36 24.75 13.15
CA ILE A 423 17.37 24.57 12.10
C ILE A 423 17.25 25.76 11.14
N ALA A 424 18.25 26.64 11.09
CA ALA A 424 18.25 27.82 10.22
C ALA A 424 16.97 28.68 10.31
N GLY A 425 16.45 28.89 11.49
CA GLY A 425 15.19 29.63 11.73
C GLY A 425 13.92 28.78 11.55
N CYS A 426 14.03 27.57 11.05
CA CYS A 426 12.89 26.67 10.89
C CYS A 426 12.54 25.95 12.21
N PRO A 427 11.29 26.07 12.71
CA PRO A 427 10.82 25.27 13.83
C PRO A 427 10.64 23.82 13.40
N THR A 428 11.40 22.91 13.97
CA THR A 428 11.45 21.50 13.58
C THR A 428 11.13 20.62 14.77
N LEU A 429 10.12 19.75 14.65
CA LEU A 429 9.88 18.67 15.61
C LEU A 429 10.85 17.53 15.29
N ALA A 430 11.92 17.44 16.07
CA ALA A 430 12.91 16.37 15.93
C ALA A 430 12.49 15.17 16.79
N MET A 431 12.13 14.09 16.13
CA MET A 431 11.72 12.85 16.78
C MET A 431 12.88 11.88 16.80
N ARG A 432 13.42 11.58 17.99
CA ARG A 432 14.52 10.62 18.10
C ARG A 432 14.00 9.18 18.12
N ILE A 433 13.79 8.68 16.95
CA ILE A 433 13.28 7.33 16.64
C ILE A 433 14.01 6.84 15.40
N THR A 434 13.93 5.54 15.10
CA THR A 434 14.52 4.95 13.89
C THR A 434 13.69 3.77 13.41
N TYR A 435 13.63 3.63 12.09
CA TYR A 435 13.12 2.42 11.42
C TYR A 435 14.24 1.67 10.66
N VAL A 436 15.47 2.18 10.72
CA VAL A 436 16.66 1.58 10.09
C VAL A 436 17.67 1.02 11.09
N GLY A 437 17.39 1.18 12.39
CA GLY A 437 18.20 0.64 13.48
C GLY A 437 19.49 1.39 13.76
N GLU A 438 19.63 2.63 13.24
CA GLU A 438 20.76 3.51 13.49
C GLU A 438 20.38 4.72 14.34
N LEU A 439 21.39 5.38 14.89
CA LEU A 439 21.22 6.68 15.55
C LEU A 439 20.62 7.68 14.56
N GLY A 440 19.63 8.45 14.98
CA GLY A 440 19.11 9.52 14.15
C GLY A 440 17.81 10.11 14.60
N TRP A 441 17.22 10.91 13.73
CA TRP A 441 15.99 11.64 13.94
C TRP A 441 15.14 11.69 12.68
N GLU A 442 13.84 11.61 12.86
CA GLU A 442 12.88 12.11 11.89
C GLU A 442 12.63 13.60 12.19
N LEU A 443 12.93 14.46 11.24
CA LEU A 443 12.80 15.91 11.32
C LEU A 443 11.52 16.33 10.63
N HIS A 444 10.47 16.59 11.42
CA HIS A 444 9.18 17.05 10.93
C HIS A 444 9.15 18.58 10.95
N LEU A 445 8.93 19.19 9.79
CA LEU A 445 9.03 20.65 9.62
C LEU A 445 7.96 21.16 8.65
N PRO A 446 7.58 22.45 8.76
CA PRO A 446 6.66 23.04 7.79
C PRO A 446 7.19 22.90 6.37
N VAL A 447 6.31 22.55 5.44
CA VAL A 447 6.67 22.12 4.08
C VAL A 447 7.48 23.15 3.32
N GLU A 448 7.27 24.44 3.56
CA GLU A 448 7.97 25.56 2.90
C GLU A 448 9.47 25.64 3.28
N TYR A 449 9.89 25.04 4.39
CA TYR A 449 11.29 25.01 4.81
C TYR A 449 12.06 23.79 4.29
N ALA A 450 11.39 22.83 3.68
CA ALA A 450 11.97 21.52 3.34
C ALA A 450 13.25 21.65 2.51
N GLN A 451 13.23 22.48 1.45
CA GLN A 451 14.38 22.69 0.58
C GLN A 451 15.55 23.36 1.32
N THR A 452 15.27 24.35 2.15
CA THR A 452 16.29 25.07 2.92
C THR A 452 16.98 24.14 3.92
N VAL A 453 16.19 23.38 4.69
CA VAL A 453 16.72 22.46 5.71
C VAL A 453 17.49 21.32 5.04
N TYR A 454 16.99 20.78 3.93
CA TYR A 454 17.69 19.76 3.14
C TYR A 454 19.07 20.27 2.69
N ASN A 455 19.15 21.45 2.07
CA ASN A 455 20.40 22.00 1.57
C ASN A 455 21.43 22.22 2.69
N ILE A 456 20.98 22.70 3.84
CA ILE A 456 21.82 22.94 5.01
C ILE A 456 22.36 21.62 5.59
N LEU A 457 21.49 20.60 5.71
CA LEU A 457 21.91 19.26 6.16
C LEU A 457 22.92 18.65 5.20
N MET A 458 22.66 18.69 3.88
CA MET A 458 23.57 18.13 2.89
C MET A 458 24.91 18.88 2.87
N THR A 459 24.92 20.21 2.95
CA THR A 459 26.15 21.00 3.00
C THR A 459 26.99 20.68 4.23
N ALA A 460 26.38 20.62 5.41
CA ALA A 460 27.06 20.30 6.66
C ALA A 460 27.50 18.83 6.74
N GLY A 461 26.70 17.94 6.17
CA GLY A 461 26.89 16.50 6.30
C GLY A 461 27.80 15.88 5.24
N SER A 462 27.91 16.46 4.03
CA SER A 462 28.76 15.92 2.98
C SER A 462 30.21 15.62 3.42
N PRO A 463 30.89 16.53 4.14
CA PRO A 463 32.24 16.24 4.65
C PRO A 463 32.30 15.10 5.65
N LEU A 464 31.15 14.73 6.24
CA LEU A 464 30.99 13.64 7.22
C LEU A 464 30.44 12.37 6.56
N GLY A 465 30.32 12.33 5.24
CA GLY A 465 29.86 11.17 4.47
C GLY A 465 28.35 11.07 4.35
N LEU A 466 27.58 12.13 4.59
CA LEU A 466 26.13 12.13 4.37
C LEU A 466 25.79 11.93 2.90
N ARG A 467 24.89 11.00 2.62
CA ARG A 467 24.33 10.72 1.29
C ARG A 467 22.80 10.74 1.31
N ASN A 468 22.21 10.98 0.16
CA ASN A 468 20.81 10.62 -0.06
C ASN A 468 20.66 9.11 -0.06
N ALA A 469 19.51 8.61 0.41
CA ALA A 469 19.16 7.20 0.31
C ALA A 469 17.65 7.05 0.08
N GLY A 470 17.28 5.94 -0.55
CA GLY A 470 15.93 5.67 -0.99
C GLY A 470 15.18 4.62 -0.15
N TYR A 471 13.92 4.40 -0.51
CA TYR A 471 13.05 3.47 0.21
C TYR A 471 13.52 2.01 0.13
N ARG A 472 14.24 1.62 -0.93
CA ARG A 472 14.82 0.27 -1.02
C ARG A 472 15.93 0.04 0.01
N ALA A 473 16.71 1.07 0.32
CA ALA A 473 17.68 0.99 1.42
C ALA A 473 16.98 0.94 2.79
N ILE A 474 15.87 1.67 2.99
CA ILE A 474 15.06 1.52 4.21
C ILE A 474 14.62 0.06 4.38
N GLU A 475 14.17 -0.58 3.30
CA GLU A 475 13.66 -1.95 3.32
C GLU A 475 14.76 -2.95 3.74
N THR A 476 15.95 -2.86 3.18
CA THR A 476 17.07 -3.74 3.57
C THR A 476 17.55 -3.46 5.00
N LEU A 477 17.67 -2.20 5.38
CA LEU A 477 18.10 -1.76 6.71
C LEU A 477 17.13 -2.21 7.82
N ARG A 478 15.81 -2.06 7.61
CA ARG A 478 14.80 -2.49 8.59
C ARG A 478 14.77 -4.01 8.74
N LEU A 479 14.91 -4.73 7.62
CA LEU A 479 14.88 -6.20 7.59
C LEU A 479 16.06 -6.78 8.39
N GLU A 480 17.25 -6.23 8.22
CA GLU A 480 18.45 -6.61 8.97
C GLU A 480 18.26 -6.49 10.50
N LYS A 481 17.46 -5.50 10.94
CA LYS A 481 17.12 -5.31 12.36
C LYS A 481 15.88 -6.10 12.80
N GLY A 482 15.25 -6.83 11.88
CA GLY A 482 14.02 -7.55 12.15
C GLY A 482 12.83 -6.63 12.46
N TYR A 483 12.81 -5.40 11.98
CA TYR A 483 11.65 -4.51 12.09
C TYR A 483 10.58 -4.93 11.10
N ARG A 484 9.32 -4.89 11.55
CA ARG A 484 8.16 -5.39 10.79
C ARG A 484 7.59 -4.28 9.92
N ALA A 485 7.11 -4.67 8.74
CA ALA A 485 6.33 -3.81 7.87
C ALA A 485 4.86 -4.27 7.86
N TRP A 486 3.94 -3.35 8.14
CA TRP A 486 2.52 -3.66 8.07
C TRP A 486 2.12 -3.97 6.63
N SER A 487 1.18 -4.85 6.43
CA SER A 487 0.72 -5.50 5.20
C SER A 487 1.68 -6.54 4.60
N SER A 488 2.99 -6.44 4.82
CA SER A 488 3.95 -7.45 4.34
C SER A 488 4.21 -8.50 5.40
N ASP A 489 4.60 -8.07 6.61
CA ASP A 489 4.99 -8.97 7.72
C ASP A 489 3.88 -9.16 8.73
N ILE A 490 3.13 -8.12 9.02
CA ILE A 490 2.07 -8.09 10.03
C ILE A 490 0.80 -7.46 9.45
N GLY A 491 -0.35 -7.81 10.04
CA GLY A 491 -1.65 -7.31 9.61
C GLY A 491 -2.77 -7.83 10.52
N PRO A 492 -4.04 -7.68 10.12
CA PRO A 492 -5.21 -8.04 10.94
C PRO A 492 -5.29 -9.49 11.41
N ASP A 493 -4.59 -10.41 10.74
CA ASP A 493 -4.52 -11.84 11.11
C ASP A 493 -3.33 -12.20 12.00
N HIS A 494 -2.55 -11.19 12.43
CA HIS A 494 -1.39 -11.36 13.30
C HIS A 494 -1.58 -10.61 14.60
N THR A 495 -1.29 -11.28 15.72
CA THR A 495 -1.30 -10.61 17.03
C THR A 495 0.09 -10.03 17.35
N PRO A 496 0.18 -9.05 18.25
CA PRO A 496 1.48 -8.50 18.66
C PRO A 496 2.43 -9.54 19.24
N ASP A 497 1.93 -10.54 19.96
CA ASP A 497 2.78 -11.59 20.53
C ASP A 497 3.34 -12.52 19.44
N GLU A 498 2.56 -12.89 18.44
CA GLU A 498 3.01 -13.64 17.25
C GLU A 498 4.03 -12.84 16.44
N ALA A 499 3.83 -11.53 16.31
CA ALA A 499 4.74 -10.62 15.63
C ALA A 499 6.04 -10.31 16.40
N GLY A 500 6.18 -10.77 17.65
CA GLY A 500 7.30 -10.41 18.53
C GLY A 500 7.23 -8.94 19.00
N LEU A 501 6.06 -8.32 18.97
CA LEU A 501 5.78 -6.93 19.39
C LEU A 501 5.03 -6.85 20.72
N GLY A 502 4.86 -7.98 21.43
CA GLY A 502 4.16 -8.04 22.72
C GLY A 502 4.70 -7.10 23.80
N TRP A 503 5.95 -6.63 23.68
CA TRP A 503 6.56 -5.62 24.55
C TRP A 503 5.88 -4.25 24.43
N ALA A 504 5.30 -3.92 23.29
CA ALA A 504 4.57 -2.68 23.03
C ALA A 504 3.14 -2.74 23.60
N VAL A 505 2.61 -3.91 23.95
CA VAL A 505 1.25 -4.08 24.48
C VAL A 505 1.27 -4.09 26.01
N LYS A 506 0.63 -3.11 26.64
CA LYS A 506 0.74 -2.85 28.10
C LYS A 506 -0.30 -3.63 28.93
N MET A 507 -0.27 -4.94 28.85
CA MET A 507 -1.18 -5.85 29.57
C MET A 507 -1.05 -5.79 31.12
N LYS A 508 0.13 -5.45 31.63
CA LYS A 508 0.38 -5.31 33.08
C LYS A 508 -0.19 -4.03 33.70
N SER A 509 -0.65 -3.10 32.86
CA SER A 509 -1.29 -1.85 33.32
C SER A 509 -2.80 -2.03 33.45
N ASN A 510 -3.45 -1.13 34.20
CA ASN A 510 -4.90 -1.11 34.36
C ASN A 510 -5.63 -0.36 33.23
N ILE A 511 -4.94 0.01 32.14
CA ILE A 511 -5.55 0.68 30.99
C ILE A 511 -6.42 -0.31 30.22
N SER A 512 -7.58 0.15 29.79
CA SER A 512 -8.41 -0.55 28.83
C SER A 512 -8.08 -0.08 27.42
N PHE A 513 -8.04 -1.00 26.47
CA PHE A 513 -7.87 -0.71 25.06
C PHE A 513 -8.57 -1.78 24.22
N LYS A 514 -8.95 -1.42 22.98
CA LYS A 514 -9.60 -2.32 22.03
C LYS A 514 -8.70 -3.53 21.74
N GLY A 515 -9.28 -4.73 21.76
CA GLY A 515 -8.56 -5.99 21.54
C GLY A 515 -7.85 -6.56 22.78
N ARG A 516 -7.88 -5.89 23.94
CA ARG A 516 -7.18 -6.33 25.15
C ARG A 516 -7.57 -7.73 25.61
N GLU A 517 -8.87 -8.04 25.57
CA GLU A 517 -9.38 -9.35 26.02
C GLU A 517 -8.89 -10.49 25.12
N ALA A 518 -8.86 -10.27 23.81
CA ALA A 518 -8.36 -11.25 22.85
C ALA A 518 -6.86 -11.54 23.08
N VAL A 519 -6.04 -10.51 23.32
CA VAL A 519 -4.63 -10.68 23.66
C VAL A 519 -4.46 -11.43 24.99
N ALA A 520 -5.28 -11.10 25.99
CA ALA A 520 -5.25 -11.81 27.28
C ALA A 520 -5.56 -13.28 27.14
N LYS A 521 -6.59 -13.61 26.37
CA LYS A 521 -6.98 -14.99 26.06
C LYS A 521 -5.85 -15.74 25.35
N GLN A 522 -5.28 -15.15 24.29
CA GLN A 522 -4.17 -15.77 23.55
C GLN A 522 -2.95 -16.04 24.44
N ARG A 523 -2.60 -15.10 25.33
CA ARG A 523 -1.49 -15.30 26.28
C ARG A 523 -1.74 -16.44 27.26
N ALA A 524 -2.99 -16.66 27.67
CA ALA A 524 -3.38 -17.77 28.54
C ALA A 524 -3.34 -19.13 27.79
N GLU A 525 -3.72 -19.15 26.52
CA GLU A 525 -3.74 -20.35 25.66
C GLU A 525 -2.37 -20.67 25.04
N GLY A 526 -1.47 -19.67 24.97
CA GLY A 526 -0.18 -19.74 24.29
C GLY A 526 -0.28 -19.44 22.79
N ILE A 527 0.82 -18.91 22.22
CA ILE A 527 0.93 -18.63 20.79
C ILE A 527 1.28 -19.91 20.01
N LYS A 528 0.71 -20.05 18.81
CA LYS A 528 0.92 -21.23 17.94
C LYS A 528 1.94 -20.97 16.82
N LYS A 529 2.14 -19.72 16.45
CA LYS A 529 3.09 -19.28 15.42
C LYS A 529 3.86 -18.07 15.92
N ILE A 530 5.06 -17.86 15.38
CA ILE A 530 5.90 -16.71 15.71
C ILE A 530 6.63 -16.25 14.47
N MET A 531 6.76 -14.95 14.33
CA MET A 531 7.62 -14.37 13.33
C MET A 531 9.09 -14.47 13.78
N ALA A 532 9.94 -14.93 12.87
CA ALA A 532 11.37 -15.09 13.10
C ALA A 532 12.18 -14.55 11.92
N THR A 533 13.37 -14.03 12.21
CA THR A 533 14.33 -13.60 11.20
C THR A 533 15.34 -14.70 10.97
N PHE A 534 15.64 -14.96 9.71
CA PHE A 534 16.60 -15.98 9.28
C PHE A 534 17.68 -15.34 8.41
N THR A 535 18.86 -15.92 8.40
CA THR A 535 19.92 -15.66 7.43
C THR A 535 20.20 -16.94 6.66
N THR A 536 20.59 -16.82 5.39
CA THR A 536 21.00 -17.95 4.54
C THR A 536 22.51 -18.01 4.45
N GLU A 537 23.06 -19.23 4.34
CA GLU A 537 24.50 -19.45 4.18
C GLU A 537 24.98 -19.33 2.73
N SER A 538 24.05 -19.24 1.79
CA SER A 538 24.32 -19.16 0.35
C SER A 538 23.71 -17.91 -0.25
N ASP A 539 24.33 -17.39 -1.30
CA ASP A 539 23.85 -16.28 -2.11
C ASP A 539 22.65 -16.72 -2.96
N ILE A 540 21.49 -16.82 -2.33
CA ILE A 540 20.22 -17.12 -3.00
C ILE A 540 19.35 -15.88 -3.04
N ILE A 541 18.71 -15.68 -4.18
CA ILE A 541 17.75 -14.59 -4.34
C ILE A 541 16.40 -15.06 -3.79
N LEU A 542 15.89 -14.34 -2.80
CA LEU A 542 14.59 -14.56 -2.19
C LEU A 542 13.74 -13.30 -2.43
N SER A 543 12.52 -13.51 -2.90
CA SER A 543 11.59 -12.41 -3.24
C SER A 543 10.48 -12.21 -2.20
N GLY A 544 10.40 -13.09 -1.19
CA GLY A 544 9.29 -13.21 -0.27
C GLY A 544 8.25 -14.24 -0.76
N ARG A 545 7.45 -14.77 0.16
CA ARG A 545 6.43 -15.80 -0.05
C ARG A 545 6.95 -17.22 -0.33
N GLU A 546 8.26 -17.45 -0.31
CA GLU A 546 8.81 -18.80 -0.36
C GLU A 546 8.37 -19.61 0.86
N THR A 547 8.07 -20.89 0.62
CA THR A 547 7.63 -21.80 1.70
C THR A 547 8.81 -22.21 2.56
N ILE A 548 8.64 -22.16 3.88
CA ILE A 548 9.61 -22.63 4.87
C ILE A 548 9.25 -24.05 5.27
N TYR A 549 10.24 -24.96 5.16
CA TYR A 549 10.13 -26.34 5.62
C TYR A 549 11.04 -26.59 6.83
N ARG A 550 10.55 -27.36 7.78
CA ARG A 550 11.30 -27.86 8.92
C ARG A 550 11.17 -29.40 8.98
N ASN A 551 12.27 -30.10 8.86
CA ASN A 551 12.30 -31.58 8.84
C ASN A 551 11.36 -32.19 7.76
N GLY A 552 11.25 -31.55 6.60
CA GLY A 552 10.40 -31.99 5.49
C GLY A 552 8.93 -31.58 5.59
N GLU A 553 8.51 -30.98 6.70
CA GLU A 553 7.15 -30.48 6.90
C GLU A 553 7.08 -28.96 6.69
N ARG A 554 6.04 -28.50 6.00
CA ARG A 554 5.76 -27.08 5.83
C ARG A 554 5.44 -26.45 7.18
N CYS A 555 6.18 -25.42 7.58
CA CYS A 555 5.96 -24.72 8.85
C CYS A 555 5.69 -23.22 8.73
N GLY A 556 5.84 -22.63 7.54
CA GLY A 556 5.60 -21.22 7.33
C GLY A 556 5.94 -20.76 5.91
N TRP A 557 6.04 -19.44 5.76
CA TRP A 557 6.47 -18.79 4.52
C TRP A 557 7.25 -17.52 4.87
N LEU A 558 8.05 -17.03 3.93
CA LEU A 558 8.71 -15.74 4.03
C LEU A 558 7.69 -14.62 3.81
N SER A 559 7.69 -13.61 4.66
CA SER A 559 6.90 -12.39 4.49
C SER A 559 7.70 -11.29 3.78
N SER A 560 8.96 -11.14 4.16
CA SER A 560 9.92 -10.22 3.56
C SER A 560 11.25 -10.92 3.34
N ALA A 561 11.95 -10.54 2.28
CA ALA A 561 13.30 -10.99 1.98
C ALA A 561 14.13 -9.81 1.45
N GLY A 562 15.46 -9.92 1.59
CA GLY A 562 16.40 -8.90 1.13
C GLY A 562 17.84 -9.39 1.24
N PHE A 563 18.75 -8.61 0.66
CA PHE A 563 20.17 -8.89 0.62
C PHE A 563 20.91 -8.17 1.73
#